data_637e5731f9eea5129671ed2eaeb019bb
#
_entry.id   637e5731f9eea5129671ed2eaeb019bb
#
_cell.length_a   1.000
_cell.length_b   1.000
_cell.length_c   1.000
_cell.angle_alpha   90.00
_cell.angle_beta   90.00
_cell.angle_gamma   90.00
#
_symmetry.space_group_name_H-M   'P 1'
#
loop_
_entity.id
_entity.type
_entity.pdbx_description
1 polymer ?
#
loop_
_entity_poly.entity_id
_entity_poly.type
_entity_poly.pdbx_seq_one_letter_code
_entity_poly.pdbx_strand_id
1 'polypeptide(L)'
;IDEDPQITDAAERWRRFGQFDHVRLYNKSGFVERMESAGFFVHQLGVDYFGESLFKQFGITNSSILYIAEKKREPYIRQTCDFFFIIGTGRCGTTLLAQVLNAHSLVCIPSELQLAFDTSNNGARLAEIFASRKNLKYGAADYIQLVKERCPHDLQGYYDYQSFFNQLDYPILSLQWLLTEFYTDIAYSQGKSIFAEQTPWYAKNIKLLNQLFPKAKFIHLVRDGRDVAISFARTPWWHKDVKLNLERWANEVIEIEEDTSFLDRQRILTLRYEDLVLKPEDSIQKVCDFLGITFEKTMLNPENHIDYGQFSRHTSAELSSLAHQKWQKEKKSAFFSDNVHGWKNNKEVEFGDISESVMQAFRHFGYED
;
A
#
# COMPACT_ATOMS: atom_id res chain seq x y z
N ILE A 1 -17.52 33.67 -17.00
CA ILE A 1 -18.71 34.04 -16.17
C ILE A 1 -19.36 35.23 -16.85
N ASP A 2 -20.63 35.17 -17.12
CA ASP A 2 -21.47 36.33 -17.49
C ASP A 2 -22.32 36.66 -16.27
N GLU A 3 -22.13 37.85 -15.71
CA GLU A 3 -22.76 38.26 -14.48
C GLU A 3 -23.12 39.74 -14.54
N ASP A 4 -24.37 40.07 -14.23
CA ASP A 4 -24.80 41.41 -14.07
C ASP A 4 -25.93 41.55 -13.03
N PRO A 5 -25.60 41.75 -11.76
CA PRO A 5 -26.58 41.86 -10.69
C PRO A 5 -27.44 43.11 -10.78
N GLN A 6 -27.07 44.09 -11.61
CA GLN A 6 -27.84 45.35 -11.76
C GLN A 6 -29.05 45.20 -12.72
N ILE A 7 -29.08 44.12 -13.53
CA ILE A 7 -30.25 43.86 -14.35
C ILE A 7 -31.40 43.44 -13.46
N THR A 8 -32.39 44.27 -13.35
CA THR A 8 -33.63 44.03 -12.56
C THR A 8 -34.81 43.58 -13.42
N ASP A 9 -34.77 43.87 -14.71
CA ASP A 9 -35.83 43.47 -15.65
C ASP A 9 -35.83 41.96 -15.92
N ALA A 10 -36.99 41.34 -15.73
CA ALA A 10 -37.12 39.87 -15.85
C ALA A 10 -36.95 39.37 -17.30
N ALA A 11 -37.36 40.14 -18.29
CA ALA A 11 -37.24 39.78 -19.69
C ALA A 11 -35.78 39.86 -20.15
N GLU A 12 -35.03 40.86 -19.67
CA GLU A 12 -33.63 41.02 -19.95
C GLU A 12 -32.80 39.93 -19.24
N ARG A 13 -33.14 39.56 -18.00
CA ARG A 13 -32.57 38.39 -17.33
C ARG A 13 -32.79 37.10 -18.08
N TRP A 14 -34.03 36.88 -18.55
CA TRP A 14 -34.35 35.71 -19.36
C TRP A 14 -33.51 35.66 -20.65
N ARG A 15 -33.41 36.80 -21.34
CA ARG A 15 -32.66 36.90 -22.58
C ARG A 15 -31.16 36.61 -22.38
N ARG A 16 -30.58 37.09 -21.29
CA ARG A 16 -29.12 37.02 -21.05
C ARG A 16 -28.72 35.78 -20.28
N PHE A 17 -29.51 35.34 -19.32
CA PHE A 17 -29.14 34.26 -18.39
C PHE A 17 -30.04 33.03 -18.51
N GLY A 18 -31.03 33.05 -19.39
CA GLY A 18 -31.91 31.91 -19.66
C GLY A 18 -33.02 31.68 -18.62
N GLN A 19 -33.08 32.51 -17.55
CA GLN A 19 -34.14 32.48 -16.53
C GLN A 19 -34.38 33.88 -15.94
N PHE A 20 -35.58 34.14 -15.50
CA PHE A 20 -36.02 35.48 -15.03
C PHE A 20 -35.43 35.89 -13.68
N ASP A 21 -34.98 34.91 -12.89
CA ASP A 21 -34.40 35.08 -11.55
C ASP A 21 -32.86 34.92 -11.54
N HIS A 22 -32.27 34.53 -12.67
CA HIS A 22 -30.83 34.42 -12.79
C HIS A 22 -30.17 35.74 -13.10
N VAL A 23 -29.02 35.98 -12.50
CA VAL A 23 -28.13 37.11 -12.72
C VAL A 23 -26.73 36.67 -13.18
N ARG A 24 -26.55 35.37 -13.39
CA ARG A 24 -25.22 34.79 -13.70
C ARG A 24 -25.36 33.58 -14.61
N LEU A 25 -24.42 33.44 -15.54
CA LEU A 25 -24.15 32.21 -16.28
C LEU A 25 -22.67 31.83 -16.01
N TYR A 26 -22.48 30.61 -15.68
CA TYR A 26 -21.14 30.05 -15.48
C TYR A 26 -20.81 29.11 -16.65
N ASN A 27 -19.60 29.26 -17.21
CA ASN A 27 -18.98 28.17 -17.94
C ASN A 27 -18.40 27.16 -16.93
N LYS A 28 -18.06 25.95 -17.43
CA LYS A 28 -17.55 24.87 -16.57
C LYS A 28 -16.38 25.30 -15.69
N SER A 29 -15.36 25.94 -16.28
CA SER A 29 -14.17 26.38 -15.55
C SER A 29 -14.50 27.46 -14.52
N GLY A 30 -15.27 28.46 -14.89
CA GLY A 30 -15.63 29.56 -13.97
C GLY A 30 -16.48 29.11 -12.80
N PHE A 31 -17.32 28.07 -12.96
CA PHE A 31 -18.04 27.46 -11.84
C PHE A 31 -17.07 26.76 -10.88
N VAL A 32 -16.19 25.90 -11.43
CA VAL A 32 -15.20 25.15 -10.64
C VAL A 32 -14.27 26.11 -9.89
N GLU A 33 -13.67 27.09 -10.58
CA GLU A 33 -12.77 28.07 -9.98
C GLU A 33 -13.42 28.84 -8.82
N ARG A 34 -14.71 29.18 -8.97
CA ARG A 34 -15.43 29.90 -7.90
C ARG A 34 -15.70 29.02 -6.69
N MET A 35 -16.06 27.74 -6.91
CA MET A 35 -16.25 26.78 -5.83
C MET A 35 -14.94 26.50 -5.11
N GLU A 36 -13.86 26.32 -5.85
CA GLU A 36 -12.51 26.10 -5.29
C GLU A 36 -12.01 27.32 -4.50
N SER A 37 -12.25 28.52 -5.03
CA SER A 37 -11.94 29.78 -4.33
C SER A 37 -12.76 29.98 -3.07
N ALA A 38 -13.97 29.40 -3.01
CA ALA A 38 -14.81 29.39 -1.81
C ALA A 38 -14.44 28.27 -0.81
N GLY A 39 -13.34 27.54 -1.06
CA GLY A 39 -12.85 26.50 -0.16
C GLY A 39 -13.46 25.12 -0.40
N PHE A 40 -13.95 24.83 -1.60
CA PHE A 40 -14.40 23.50 -1.97
C PHE A 40 -13.40 22.78 -2.87
N PHE A 41 -13.34 21.46 -2.78
CA PHE A 41 -12.86 20.58 -3.86
C PHE A 41 -14.03 20.27 -4.77
N VAL A 42 -13.85 20.37 -6.09
CA VAL A 42 -14.93 20.14 -7.03
C VAL A 42 -14.61 18.95 -7.94
N HIS A 43 -15.38 17.89 -7.78
CA HIS A 43 -15.32 16.72 -8.64
C HIS A 43 -16.33 16.87 -9.77
N GLN A 44 -15.88 16.57 -11.00
CA GLN A 44 -16.68 16.63 -12.20
C GLN A 44 -16.93 15.21 -12.70
N LEU A 45 -18.16 14.73 -12.58
CA LEU A 45 -18.54 13.38 -12.94
C LEU A 45 -19.44 13.44 -14.18
N GLY A 46 -18.93 13.03 -15.32
CA GLY A 46 -19.63 13.03 -16.61
C GLY A 46 -19.96 11.62 -17.13
N VAL A 47 -20.19 11.54 -18.42
CA VAL A 47 -20.50 10.28 -19.11
C VAL A 47 -19.36 9.26 -18.98
N ASP A 48 -18.11 9.71 -18.93
CA ASP A 48 -16.94 8.85 -18.74
C ASP A 48 -16.96 8.10 -17.40
N TYR A 49 -17.63 8.70 -16.42
CA TYR A 49 -17.78 8.13 -15.08
C TYR A 49 -18.97 7.19 -14.97
N PHE A 50 -20.15 7.63 -15.44
CA PHE A 50 -21.40 6.88 -15.28
C PHE A 50 -21.68 5.89 -16.42
N GLY A 51 -21.04 6.07 -17.57
CA GLY A 51 -21.25 5.32 -18.81
C GLY A 51 -22.46 5.80 -19.63
N GLU A 52 -22.35 5.69 -20.96
CA GLU A 52 -23.37 6.14 -21.91
C GLU A 52 -24.74 5.47 -21.73
N SER A 53 -24.75 4.20 -21.32
CA SER A 53 -25.99 3.45 -21.12
C SER A 53 -26.86 4.06 -20.03
N LEU A 54 -26.27 4.54 -18.95
CA LEU A 54 -26.98 5.18 -17.86
C LEU A 54 -27.53 6.54 -18.29
N PHE A 55 -26.73 7.33 -18.99
CA PHE A 55 -27.14 8.63 -19.51
C PHE A 55 -28.33 8.50 -20.49
N LYS A 56 -28.28 7.53 -21.38
CA LYS A 56 -29.37 7.20 -22.30
C LYS A 56 -30.63 6.75 -21.57
N GLN A 57 -30.49 5.90 -20.56
CA GLN A 57 -31.61 5.39 -19.77
C GLN A 57 -32.39 6.52 -19.08
N PHE A 58 -31.68 7.54 -18.58
CA PHE A 58 -32.29 8.66 -17.86
C PHE A 58 -32.48 9.91 -18.71
N GLY A 59 -32.26 9.84 -20.04
CA GLY A 59 -32.43 10.99 -20.94
C GLY A 59 -31.43 12.13 -20.67
N ILE A 60 -30.27 11.83 -20.07
CA ILE A 60 -29.24 12.81 -19.76
C ILE A 60 -28.32 12.96 -20.96
N THR A 61 -27.96 14.19 -21.33
CA THR A 61 -27.03 14.44 -22.45
C THR A 61 -25.61 14.07 -22.06
N ASN A 62 -24.81 13.57 -23.01
CA ASN A 62 -23.41 13.23 -22.78
C ASN A 62 -22.53 14.43 -22.35
N SER A 63 -23.00 15.64 -22.56
CA SER A 63 -22.33 16.87 -22.08
C SER A 63 -22.66 17.24 -20.64
N SER A 64 -23.60 16.57 -19.99
CA SER A 64 -23.97 16.83 -18.62
C SER A 64 -22.89 16.39 -17.66
N ILE A 65 -22.69 17.19 -16.63
CA ILE A 65 -21.71 16.92 -15.56
C ILE A 65 -22.40 17.08 -14.22
N LEU A 66 -22.26 16.07 -13.37
CA LEU A 66 -22.55 16.18 -11.95
C LEU A 66 -21.33 16.76 -11.25
N TYR A 67 -21.52 17.88 -10.57
CA TYR A 67 -20.49 18.48 -9.72
C TYR A 67 -20.72 18.05 -8.28
N ILE A 68 -19.72 17.44 -7.68
CA ILE A 68 -19.70 17.18 -6.23
C ILE A 68 -18.72 18.16 -5.63
N ALA A 69 -19.25 19.10 -4.83
CA ALA A 69 -18.45 20.09 -4.11
C ALA A 69 -18.24 19.62 -2.67
N GLU A 70 -17.03 19.22 -2.36
CA GLU A 70 -16.62 18.85 -1.02
C GLU A 70 -16.03 20.08 -0.33
N LYS A 71 -16.62 20.52 0.79
CA LYS A 71 -16.06 21.63 1.55
C LYS A 71 -14.65 21.27 1.99
N LYS A 72 -13.65 22.04 1.56
CA LYS A 72 -12.33 21.96 2.17
C LYS A 72 -12.58 22.15 3.67
N ARG A 73 -12.53 21.08 4.44
CA ARG A 73 -12.44 21.24 5.89
C ARG A 73 -11.24 22.16 6.10
N GLU A 74 -11.39 23.22 6.91
CA GLU A 74 -10.23 23.79 7.63
C GLU A 74 -9.39 22.57 7.98
N PRO A 75 -8.17 22.45 7.48
CA PRO A 75 -7.47 21.23 7.75
C PRO A 75 -7.45 21.09 9.28
N TYR A 76 -8.26 20.21 9.85
CA TYR A 76 -7.52 19.21 10.60
C TYR A 76 -6.49 18.78 9.57
N ILE A 77 -5.30 19.40 9.64
CA ILE A 77 -4.17 19.01 8.86
C ILE A 77 -3.88 17.60 9.38
N ARG A 78 -4.63 16.63 8.92
CA ARG A 78 -4.08 15.29 8.78
C ARG A 78 -3.05 15.52 7.69
N GLN A 79 -1.82 15.85 8.13
CA GLN A 79 -0.68 15.66 7.27
C GLN A 79 -0.89 14.28 6.70
N THR A 80 -1.11 14.21 5.38
CA THR A 80 -1.21 12.91 4.74
C THR A 80 0.02 12.16 5.17
N CYS A 81 -0.16 11.03 5.84
CA CYS A 81 0.96 10.20 6.25
C CYS A 81 1.87 9.99 5.04
N ASP A 82 3.15 10.07 5.23
CA ASP A 82 4.08 9.54 4.24
C ASP A 82 3.90 8.02 4.16
N PHE A 83 3.97 7.49 2.94
CA PHE A 83 3.77 6.06 2.69
C PHE A 83 5.04 5.43 2.16
N PHE A 84 5.35 4.24 2.64
CA PHE A 84 6.34 3.39 2.00
C PHE A 84 5.92 1.91 2.02
N PHE A 85 6.51 1.14 1.13
CA PHE A 85 6.24 -0.28 1.00
C PHE A 85 7.53 -1.08 1.15
N ILE A 86 7.47 -2.16 1.92
CA ILE A 86 8.54 -3.15 2.01
C ILE A 86 8.16 -4.29 1.07
N ILE A 87 8.94 -4.50 0.03
CA ILE A 87 8.70 -5.48 -1.03
C ILE A 87 9.85 -6.49 -1.11
N GLY A 88 9.59 -7.64 -1.69
CA GLY A 88 10.57 -8.70 -1.92
C GLY A 88 9.92 -10.01 -2.32
N THR A 89 10.71 -11.08 -2.47
CA THR A 89 10.24 -12.39 -2.96
C THR A 89 9.46 -13.23 -1.93
N GLY A 90 9.28 -12.73 -0.71
CA GLY A 90 8.88 -13.54 0.44
C GLY A 90 10.08 -14.32 1.01
N ARG A 91 10.02 -14.66 2.28
CA ARG A 91 11.10 -15.34 3.05
C ARG A 91 12.45 -14.61 3.04
N CYS A 92 12.49 -13.39 2.52
CA CYS A 92 13.70 -12.56 2.43
C CYS A 92 13.94 -11.70 3.69
N GLY A 93 13.08 -11.77 4.72
CA GLY A 93 13.26 -11.05 5.99
C GLY A 93 12.44 -9.76 6.11
N THR A 94 11.46 -9.54 5.24
CA THR A 94 10.57 -8.36 5.28
C THR A 94 9.88 -8.17 6.62
N THR A 95 9.49 -9.26 7.28
CA THR A 95 8.91 -9.22 8.64
C THR A 95 9.91 -8.66 9.67
N LEU A 96 11.19 -9.05 9.60
CA LEU A 96 12.22 -8.49 10.48
C LEU A 96 12.36 -6.98 10.26
N LEU A 97 12.49 -6.55 9.01
CA LEU A 97 12.61 -5.13 8.68
C LEU A 97 11.38 -4.35 9.13
N ALA A 98 10.18 -4.91 8.92
CA ALA A 98 8.94 -4.29 9.39
C ALA A 98 8.92 -4.11 10.93
N GLN A 99 9.35 -5.11 11.67
CA GLN A 99 9.46 -5.04 13.14
C GLN A 99 10.45 -3.95 13.57
N VAL A 100 11.63 -3.93 12.96
CA VAL A 100 12.66 -2.92 13.21
C VAL A 100 12.11 -1.51 12.98
N LEU A 101 11.48 -1.28 11.85
CA LEU A 101 10.93 0.03 11.49
C LEU A 101 9.72 0.41 12.33
N ASN A 102 8.87 -0.56 12.72
CA ASN A 102 7.72 -0.31 13.57
C ASN A 102 8.10 0.06 15.02
N ALA A 103 9.33 -0.26 15.46
CA ALA A 103 9.87 0.19 16.75
C ALA A 103 10.21 1.69 16.77
N HIS A 104 10.22 2.36 15.60
CA HIS A 104 10.38 3.81 15.48
C HIS A 104 9.13 4.55 15.92
N SER A 105 9.31 5.70 16.60
CA SER A 105 8.19 6.48 17.16
C SER A 105 7.20 7.01 16.12
N LEU A 106 7.63 7.24 14.88
CA LEU A 106 6.80 7.79 13.81
C LEU A 106 6.20 6.75 12.85
N VAL A 107 6.75 5.51 12.81
CA VAL A 107 6.43 4.54 11.76
C VAL A 107 5.41 3.51 12.26
N CYS A 108 4.30 3.38 11.53
CA CYS A 108 3.24 2.39 11.75
C CYS A 108 3.28 1.34 10.65
N ILE A 109 3.58 0.10 11.02
CA ILE A 109 3.53 -1.06 10.12
C ILE A 109 2.68 -2.13 10.80
N PRO A 110 1.41 -2.27 10.44
CA PRO A 110 0.60 -3.41 10.88
C PRO A 110 1.10 -4.71 10.24
N SER A 111 0.50 -5.84 10.62
CA SER A 111 0.74 -7.10 9.92
C SER A 111 0.38 -6.99 8.43
N GLU A 112 0.73 -7.98 7.62
CA GLU A 112 0.39 -8.03 6.18
C GLU A 112 -1.12 -7.85 5.99
N LEU A 113 -1.57 -6.61 5.70
CA LEU A 113 -3.00 -6.30 5.60
C LEU A 113 -3.60 -6.80 4.28
N GLN A 114 -2.78 -6.84 3.21
CA GLN A 114 -3.21 -7.22 1.86
C GLN A 114 -4.45 -6.44 1.35
N LEU A 115 -4.68 -5.24 1.88
CA LEU A 115 -5.89 -4.46 1.61
C LEU A 115 -5.85 -3.71 0.29
N ALA A 116 -4.64 -3.31 -0.17
CA ALA A 116 -4.51 -2.65 -1.47
C ALA A 116 -4.77 -3.63 -2.63
N PHE A 117 -4.35 -4.89 -2.46
CA PHE A 117 -4.57 -5.95 -3.44
C PHE A 117 -4.80 -7.28 -2.74
N ASP A 118 -5.78 -8.01 -3.23
CA ASP A 118 -5.91 -9.42 -2.92
C ASP A 118 -4.94 -10.22 -3.78
N THR A 119 -3.95 -10.84 -3.17
CA THR A 119 -2.99 -11.71 -3.83
C THR A 119 -3.51 -13.13 -4.09
N SER A 120 -4.63 -13.50 -3.47
CA SER A 120 -5.40 -14.68 -3.85
C SER A 120 -6.19 -14.39 -5.14
N ASN A 121 -6.82 -15.37 -5.76
CA ASN A 121 -7.62 -15.26 -7.00
C ASN A 121 -8.58 -14.04 -7.09
N ASN A 122 -8.69 -13.25 -6.05
CA ASN A 122 -9.49 -12.04 -5.94
C ASN A 122 -8.71 -10.73 -6.21
N GLY A 123 -7.39 -10.75 -6.46
CA GLY A 123 -6.64 -9.54 -6.86
C GLY A 123 -7.19 -8.93 -8.15
N ALA A 124 -7.64 -9.80 -9.07
CA ALA A 124 -8.47 -9.40 -10.20
C ALA A 124 -9.77 -8.72 -9.74
N ARG A 125 -10.39 -9.17 -8.67
CA ARG A 125 -11.68 -8.64 -8.18
C ARG A 125 -11.59 -7.22 -7.64
N LEU A 126 -10.52 -6.85 -6.92
CA LEU A 126 -10.31 -5.46 -6.52
C LEU A 126 -10.01 -4.58 -7.73
N ALA A 127 -9.12 -5.00 -8.61
CA ALA A 127 -8.84 -4.31 -9.86
C ALA A 127 -10.11 -4.22 -10.73
N GLU A 128 -10.95 -5.25 -10.76
CA GLU A 128 -12.24 -5.27 -11.47
C GLU A 128 -13.29 -4.40 -10.79
N ILE A 129 -13.39 -4.40 -9.46
CA ILE A 129 -14.27 -3.53 -8.67
C ILE A 129 -13.94 -2.07 -8.97
N PHE A 130 -12.66 -1.72 -9.10
CA PHE A 130 -12.23 -0.35 -9.37
C PHE A 130 -12.04 -0.04 -10.86
N ALA A 131 -11.75 -1.02 -11.72
CA ALA A 131 -11.74 -0.86 -13.19
C ALA A 131 -13.15 -0.85 -13.79
N SER A 132 -14.10 -1.53 -13.18
CA SER A 132 -15.51 -1.42 -13.54
C SER A 132 -16.11 -0.10 -13.07
N ARG A 133 -15.50 1.03 -13.38
CA ARG A 133 -15.87 2.43 -13.08
C ARG A 133 -17.39 2.75 -13.02
N LYS A 134 -18.22 1.72 -12.99
CA LYS A 134 -19.69 1.81 -13.14
C LYS A 134 -20.43 2.23 -11.89
N ASN A 135 -19.79 2.18 -10.70
CA ASN A 135 -20.44 2.68 -9.47
C ASN A 135 -19.42 2.77 -8.33
N LEU A 136 -18.86 3.94 -8.06
CA LEU A 136 -18.04 4.20 -6.86
C LEU A 136 -18.77 3.81 -5.58
N LYS A 137 -20.08 3.98 -5.52
CA LYS A 137 -20.89 3.59 -4.36
C LYS A 137 -20.90 2.07 -4.14
N TYR A 138 -20.88 1.27 -5.22
CA TYR A 138 -20.80 -0.19 -5.13
C TYR A 138 -19.35 -0.66 -4.90
N GLY A 139 -18.39 -0.05 -5.58
CA GLY A 139 -16.98 -0.36 -5.37
C GLY A 139 -16.54 -0.11 -3.92
N ALA A 140 -17.06 0.96 -3.31
CA ALA A 140 -16.81 1.24 -1.91
C ALA A 140 -17.49 0.25 -0.97
N ALA A 141 -18.75 -0.11 -1.23
CA ALA A 141 -19.46 -1.12 -0.43
C ALA A 141 -18.78 -2.48 -0.53
N ASP A 142 -18.35 -2.89 -1.72
CA ASP A 142 -17.62 -4.13 -1.95
C ASP A 142 -16.24 -4.10 -1.27
N TYR A 143 -15.54 -2.96 -1.31
CA TYR A 143 -14.28 -2.79 -0.60
C TYR A 143 -14.46 -2.83 0.93
N ILE A 144 -15.48 -2.13 1.45
CA ILE A 144 -15.84 -2.18 2.87
C ILE A 144 -16.19 -3.61 3.30
N GLN A 145 -16.92 -4.34 2.46
CA GLN A 145 -17.24 -5.74 2.72
C GLN A 145 -15.98 -6.61 2.73
N LEU A 146 -15.08 -6.42 1.77
CA LEU A 146 -13.78 -7.12 1.72
C LEU A 146 -12.93 -6.82 2.97
N VAL A 147 -12.85 -5.55 3.37
CA VAL A 147 -12.17 -5.14 4.60
C VAL A 147 -12.81 -5.80 5.82
N LYS A 148 -14.15 -5.84 5.90
CA LYS A 148 -14.87 -6.50 7.00
C LYS A 148 -14.62 -8.01 7.04
N GLU A 149 -14.49 -8.65 5.90
CA GLU A 149 -14.20 -10.09 5.80
C GLU A 149 -12.76 -10.43 6.21
N ARG A 150 -11.82 -9.53 5.95
CA ARG A 150 -10.38 -9.76 6.19
C ARG A 150 -9.87 -9.12 7.48
N CYS A 151 -10.25 -7.88 7.76
CA CYS A 151 -9.77 -7.15 8.94
C CYS A 151 -10.07 -7.80 10.30
N PRO A 152 -11.13 -8.60 10.51
CA PRO A 152 -11.28 -9.30 11.79
C PRO A 152 -10.08 -10.14 12.17
N HIS A 153 -9.32 -10.63 11.17
CA HIS A 153 -8.12 -11.44 11.39
C HIS A 153 -6.85 -10.58 11.51
N ASP A 154 -6.76 -9.50 10.73
CA ASP A 154 -5.52 -8.74 10.57
C ASP A 154 -5.44 -7.50 11.48
N LEU A 155 -6.58 -6.89 11.79
CA LEU A 155 -6.65 -5.67 12.60
C LEU A 155 -7.32 -5.85 13.95
N GLN A 156 -7.85 -7.03 14.27
CA GLN A 156 -8.58 -7.26 15.52
C GLN A 156 -7.71 -6.98 16.76
N GLY A 157 -8.14 -6.00 17.57
CA GLY A 157 -7.42 -5.54 18.75
C GLY A 157 -6.26 -4.58 18.45
N TYR A 158 -6.03 -4.25 17.17
CA TYR A 158 -5.04 -3.27 16.74
C TYR A 158 -5.68 -1.94 16.32
N TYR A 159 -6.83 -2.01 15.62
CA TYR A 159 -7.51 -0.83 15.08
C TYR A 159 -9.01 -1.06 14.92
N ASP A 160 -9.82 -0.07 15.32
CA ASP A 160 -11.29 -0.10 15.16
C ASP A 160 -11.70 0.41 13.77
N TYR A 161 -11.57 -0.47 12.76
CA TYR A 161 -11.96 -0.15 11.39
C TYR A 161 -13.48 0.07 11.22
N GLN A 162 -14.32 -0.48 12.10
CA GLN A 162 -15.77 -0.28 12.02
C GLN A 162 -16.13 1.17 12.35
N SER A 163 -15.50 1.74 13.39
CA SER A 163 -15.65 3.15 13.72
C SER A 163 -15.20 4.04 12.57
N PHE A 164 -14.07 3.73 11.92
CA PHE A 164 -13.62 4.47 10.75
C PHE A 164 -14.67 4.48 9.64
N PHE A 165 -15.17 3.32 9.22
CA PHE A 165 -16.16 3.24 8.14
C PHE A 165 -17.52 3.84 8.51
N ASN A 166 -17.93 3.78 9.78
CA ASN A 166 -19.17 4.41 10.25
C ASN A 166 -19.08 5.95 10.28
N GLN A 167 -17.88 6.50 10.40
CA GLN A 167 -17.62 7.95 10.38
C GLN A 167 -17.37 8.49 8.97
N LEU A 168 -17.25 7.63 7.96
CA LEU A 168 -17.14 8.05 6.56
C LEU A 168 -18.48 8.63 6.08
N ASP A 169 -18.67 9.91 6.32
CA ASP A 169 -19.87 10.69 5.94
C ASP A 169 -19.78 11.23 4.50
N TYR A 170 -18.89 10.69 3.67
CA TYR A 170 -18.56 11.21 2.35
C TYR A 170 -18.77 10.19 1.24
N PRO A 171 -19.14 10.63 0.04
CA PRO A 171 -19.03 9.78 -1.14
C PRO A 171 -17.56 9.40 -1.31
N ILE A 172 -17.28 8.11 -1.33
CA ILE A 172 -15.94 7.59 -1.58
C ILE A 172 -15.61 7.88 -3.04
N LEU A 173 -14.62 8.77 -3.26
CA LEU A 173 -14.35 9.35 -4.57
C LEU A 173 -13.38 8.51 -5.39
N SER A 174 -12.45 7.82 -4.72
CA SER A 174 -11.50 6.91 -5.37
C SER A 174 -10.92 5.92 -4.37
N LEU A 175 -10.40 4.81 -4.89
CA LEU A 175 -9.64 3.85 -4.06
C LEU A 175 -8.41 4.51 -3.43
N GLN A 176 -7.70 5.34 -4.19
CA GLN A 176 -6.55 6.09 -3.71
C GLN A 176 -6.91 6.91 -2.46
N TRP A 177 -7.99 7.68 -2.53
CA TRP A 177 -8.44 8.49 -1.41
C TRP A 177 -8.82 7.61 -0.22
N LEU A 178 -9.63 6.56 -0.42
CA LEU A 178 -10.06 5.66 0.65
C LEU A 178 -8.88 4.99 1.35
N LEU A 179 -7.93 4.45 0.60
CA LEU A 179 -6.73 3.81 1.18
C LEU A 179 -5.85 4.82 1.91
N THR A 180 -5.69 6.02 1.34
CA THR A 180 -4.91 7.09 1.99
C THR A 180 -5.51 7.48 3.33
N GLU A 181 -6.83 7.71 3.38
CA GLU A 181 -7.52 8.05 4.63
C GLU A 181 -7.47 6.89 5.63
N PHE A 182 -7.72 5.68 5.17
CA PHE A 182 -7.75 4.49 6.03
C PHE A 182 -6.38 4.20 6.65
N TYR A 183 -5.33 4.20 5.85
CA TYR A 183 -3.96 3.96 6.34
C TYR A 183 -3.47 5.11 7.22
N THR A 184 -3.83 6.35 6.89
CA THR A 184 -3.54 7.52 7.73
C THR A 184 -4.22 7.39 9.09
N ASP A 185 -5.48 6.99 9.12
CA ASP A 185 -6.23 6.83 10.37
C ASP A 185 -5.65 5.71 11.26
N ILE A 186 -5.23 4.59 10.66
CA ILE A 186 -4.52 3.53 11.37
C ILE A 186 -3.24 4.08 12.02
N ALA A 187 -2.42 4.81 11.28
CA ALA A 187 -1.17 5.37 11.81
C ALA A 187 -1.43 6.35 12.96
N TYR A 188 -2.37 7.26 12.80
CA TYR A 188 -2.73 8.23 13.85
C TYR A 188 -3.35 7.58 15.08
N SER A 189 -4.12 6.50 14.93
CA SER A 189 -4.65 5.76 16.07
C SER A 189 -3.54 5.18 16.96
N GLN A 190 -2.36 4.97 16.40
CA GLN A 190 -1.15 4.51 17.09
C GLN A 190 -0.24 5.69 17.53
N GLY A 191 -0.65 6.94 17.33
CA GLY A 191 0.17 8.12 17.60
C GLY A 191 1.35 8.29 16.63
N LYS A 192 1.28 7.69 15.44
CA LYS A 192 2.34 7.66 14.42
C LYS A 192 1.92 8.43 13.17
N SER A 193 2.88 8.86 12.35
CA SER A 193 2.64 9.76 11.21
C SER A 193 3.16 9.23 9.88
N ILE A 194 3.77 8.06 9.86
CA ILE A 194 4.26 7.39 8.65
C ILE A 194 3.62 6.01 8.63
N PHE A 195 2.97 5.67 7.53
CA PHE A 195 2.38 4.35 7.35
C PHE A 195 3.20 3.53 6.36
N ALA A 196 3.41 2.27 6.67
CA ALA A 196 3.97 1.33 5.71
C ALA A 196 3.21 0.02 5.70
N GLU A 197 3.25 -0.63 4.57
CA GLU A 197 2.74 -1.98 4.41
C GLU A 197 3.86 -2.92 3.99
N GLN A 198 3.89 -4.07 4.63
CA GLN A 198 4.85 -5.13 4.39
C GLN A 198 4.09 -6.35 3.87
N THR A 199 3.83 -6.37 2.58
CA THR A 199 3.26 -7.52 1.86
C THR A 199 4.22 -7.87 0.72
N PRO A 200 5.01 -8.96 0.83
CA PRO A 200 6.03 -9.28 -0.20
C PRO A 200 5.47 -9.34 -1.61
N TRP A 201 4.27 -9.90 -1.77
CA TRP A 201 3.57 -10.03 -3.06
C TRP A 201 3.19 -8.71 -3.74
N TYR A 202 3.26 -7.59 -3.04
CA TYR A 202 3.08 -6.26 -3.63
C TYR A 202 4.16 -5.92 -4.65
N ALA A 203 5.29 -6.62 -4.62
CA ALA A 203 6.32 -6.54 -5.63
C ALA A 203 5.81 -6.78 -7.06
N LYS A 204 4.75 -7.58 -7.23
CA LYS A 204 4.13 -7.85 -8.54
C LYS A 204 3.17 -6.75 -9.02
N ASN A 205 2.93 -5.72 -8.21
CA ASN A 205 1.93 -4.68 -8.48
C ASN A 205 2.49 -3.26 -8.27
N ILE A 206 3.79 -3.06 -8.46
CA ILE A 206 4.48 -1.79 -8.17
C ILE A 206 3.88 -0.63 -8.98
N LYS A 207 3.55 -0.86 -10.26
CA LYS A 207 2.93 0.17 -11.12
C LYS A 207 1.59 0.65 -10.57
N LEU A 208 0.78 -0.28 -10.05
CA LEU A 208 -0.52 0.06 -9.46
C LEU A 208 -0.35 0.73 -8.09
N LEU A 209 0.60 0.26 -7.25
CA LEU A 209 0.97 0.95 -6.01
C LEU A 209 1.44 2.38 -6.28
N ASN A 210 2.24 2.58 -7.31
CA ASN A 210 2.68 3.92 -7.71
C ASN A 210 1.53 4.82 -8.19
N GLN A 211 0.50 4.25 -8.83
CA GLN A 211 -0.70 5.01 -9.20
C GLN A 211 -1.52 5.40 -7.97
N LEU A 212 -1.67 4.49 -7.00
CA LEU A 212 -2.41 4.73 -5.75
C LEU A 212 -1.64 5.66 -4.80
N PHE A 213 -0.32 5.55 -4.76
CA PHE A 213 0.55 6.31 -3.86
C PHE A 213 1.72 6.92 -4.64
N PRO A 214 1.49 7.99 -5.42
CA PRO A 214 2.49 8.53 -6.35
C PRO A 214 3.77 9.05 -5.67
N LYS A 215 3.73 9.33 -4.38
CA LYS A 215 4.88 9.80 -3.58
C LYS A 215 5.49 8.71 -2.71
N ALA A 216 4.91 7.51 -2.67
CA ALA A 216 5.41 6.43 -1.81
C ALA A 216 6.84 6.04 -2.17
N LYS A 217 7.59 5.65 -1.15
CA LYS A 217 8.91 5.06 -1.28
C LYS A 217 8.81 3.54 -1.20
N PHE A 218 9.77 2.85 -1.79
CA PHE A 218 9.83 1.39 -1.82
C PHE A 218 11.15 0.92 -1.26
N ILE A 219 11.12 -0.07 -0.37
CA ILE A 219 12.32 -0.75 0.13
C ILE A 219 12.27 -2.19 -0.38
N HIS A 220 13.14 -2.51 -1.34
CA HIS A 220 13.31 -3.84 -1.87
C HIS A 220 14.31 -4.60 -1.00
N LEU A 221 13.81 -5.56 -0.21
CA LEU A 221 14.67 -6.41 0.61
C LEU A 221 15.00 -7.68 -0.16
N VAL A 222 16.28 -7.89 -0.41
CA VAL A 222 16.83 -9.07 -1.09
C VAL A 222 17.60 -9.92 -0.09
N ARG A 223 17.52 -11.23 -0.23
CA ARG A 223 18.26 -12.23 0.54
C ARG A 223 18.82 -13.28 -0.39
N ASP A 224 19.93 -13.93 0.01
CA ASP A 224 20.50 -15.04 -0.73
C ASP A 224 19.42 -16.06 -1.15
N GLY A 225 19.30 -16.28 -2.45
CA GLY A 225 18.28 -17.13 -3.02
C GLY A 225 18.32 -18.57 -2.51
N ARG A 226 19.50 -19.07 -2.15
CA ARG A 226 19.70 -20.41 -1.56
C ARG A 226 19.01 -20.51 -0.19
N ASP A 227 19.15 -19.49 0.65
CA ASP A 227 18.47 -19.42 1.95
C ASP A 227 16.97 -19.23 1.80
N VAL A 228 16.52 -18.42 0.83
CA VAL A 228 15.11 -18.21 0.50
C VAL A 228 14.49 -19.53 0.02
N ALA A 229 15.13 -20.24 -0.90
CA ALA A 229 14.66 -21.51 -1.45
C ALA A 229 14.48 -22.59 -0.37
N ILE A 230 15.46 -22.73 0.52
CA ILE A 230 15.39 -23.64 1.68
C ILE A 230 14.26 -23.21 2.63
N SER A 231 14.15 -21.91 2.91
CA SER A 231 13.11 -21.39 3.80
C SER A 231 11.71 -21.68 3.27
N PHE A 232 11.47 -21.55 1.97
CA PHE A 232 10.20 -21.92 1.34
C PHE A 232 9.93 -23.43 1.44
N ALA A 233 10.92 -24.26 1.14
CA ALA A 233 10.77 -25.71 1.22
C ALA A 233 10.42 -26.21 2.63
N ARG A 234 10.71 -25.44 3.68
CA ARG A 234 10.34 -25.75 5.07
C ARG A 234 8.93 -25.32 5.43
N THR A 235 8.27 -24.47 4.65
CA THR A 235 6.91 -24.03 4.96
C THR A 235 5.88 -25.12 4.63
N PRO A 236 4.84 -25.36 5.46
CA PRO A 236 3.89 -26.45 5.23
C PRO A 236 2.99 -26.24 4.01
N TRP A 237 2.81 -24.98 3.61
CA TRP A 237 1.88 -24.55 2.56
C TRP A 237 2.56 -24.30 1.20
N TRP A 238 3.85 -24.61 1.07
CA TRP A 238 4.62 -24.44 -0.17
C TRP A 238 5.24 -25.76 -0.64
N HIS A 239 5.59 -25.85 -1.91
CA HIS A 239 6.25 -27.04 -2.45
C HIS A 239 7.69 -27.20 -1.90
N LYS A 240 8.18 -28.43 -1.87
CA LYS A 240 9.43 -28.79 -1.20
C LYS A 240 10.65 -28.75 -2.12
N ASP A 241 10.46 -28.53 -3.40
CA ASP A 241 11.53 -28.49 -4.38
C ASP A 241 12.35 -27.21 -4.24
N VAL A 242 13.58 -27.37 -3.78
CA VAL A 242 14.50 -26.26 -3.51
C VAL A 242 15.00 -25.63 -4.82
N LYS A 243 15.21 -26.44 -5.87
CA LYS A 243 15.65 -25.95 -7.17
C LYS A 243 14.59 -25.04 -7.81
N LEU A 244 13.34 -25.50 -7.83
CA LEU A 244 12.23 -24.67 -8.32
C LEU A 244 12.05 -23.38 -7.51
N ASN A 245 12.26 -23.44 -6.20
CA ASN A 245 12.23 -22.25 -5.35
C ASN A 245 13.36 -21.26 -5.68
N LEU A 246 14.54 -21.76 -6.00
CA LEU A 246 15.68 -20.93 -6.37
C LEU A 246 15.47 -20.26 -7.73
N GLU A 247 14.99 -21.02 -8.73
CA GLU A 247 14.63 -20.47 -10.04
C GLU A 247 13.55 -19.38 -9.93
N ARG A 248 12.52 -19.63 -9.11
CA ARG A 248 11.47 -18.65 -8.83
C ARG A 248 12.07 -17.40 -8.21
N TRP A 249 12.95 -17.54 -7.20
CA TRP A 249 13.62 -16.40 -6.56
C TRP A 249 14.36 -15.55 -7.57
N ALA A 250 15.15 -16.17 -8.44
CA ALA A 250 15.93 -15.45 -9.44
C ALA A 250 15.04 -14.65 -10.40
N ASN A 251 13.97 -15.24 -10.89
CA ASN A 251 13.03 -14.55 -11.76
C ASN A 251 12.34 -13.39 -11.04
N GLU A 252 11.88 -13.60 -9.80
CA GLU A 252 11.16 -12.57 -9.05
C GLU A 252 12.06 -11.38 -8.66
N VAL A 253 13.32 -11.59 -8.25
CA VAL A 253 14.20 -10.47 -7.90
C VAL A 253 14.56 -9.61 -9.10
N ILE A 254 14.74 -10.22 -10.28
CA ILE A 254 15.00 -9.49 -11.53
C ILE A 254 13.73 -8.77 -12.00
N GLU A 255 12.56 -9.42 -11.95
CA GLU A 255 11.27 -8.79 -12.28
C GLU A 255 11.01 -7.55 -11.40
N ILE A 256 11.33 -7.62 -10.10
CA ILE A 256 11.18 -6.47 -9.19
C ILE A 256 12.11 -5.32 -9.60
N GLU A 257 13.36 -5.60 -9.97
CA GLU A 257 14.29 -4.57 -10.46
C GLU A 257 13.77 -3.92 -11.74
N GLU A 258 13.28 -4.71 -12.69
CA GLU A 258 12.68 -4.23 -13.92
C GLU A 258 11.44 -3.39 -13.66
N ASP A 259 10.54 -3.89 -12.82
CA ASP A 259 9.28 -3.21 -12.47
C ASP A 259 9.49 -1.95 -11.61
N THR A 260 10.63 -1.79 -10.95
CA THR A 260 10.99 -0.56 -10.22
C THR A 260 11.81 0.42 -11.05
N SER A 261 12.30 0.02 -12.21
CA SER A 261 13.22 0.82 -13.07
C SER A 261 12.66 2.19 -13.50
N PHE A 262 11.33 2.34 -13.57
CA PHE A 262 10.68 3.61 -13.89
C PHE A 262 10.58 4.57 -12.69
N LEU A 263 10.84 4.10 -11.46
CA LEU A 263 10.81 4.94 -10.27
C LEU A 263 12.05 5.83 -10.21
N ASP A 264 11.87 7.03 -9.68
CA ASP A 264 13.01 7.87 -9.30
C ASP A 264 13.89 7.12 -8.29
N ARG A 265 15.21 7.21 -8.43
CA ARG A 265 16.18 6.58 -7.50
C ARG A 265 16.01 7.01 -6.06
N GLN A 266 15.43 8.18 -5.80
CA GLN A 266 15.09 8.65 -4.46
C GLN A 266 13.86 7.95 -3.87
N ARG A 267 13.16 7.13 -4.65
CA ARG A 267 11.94 6.43 -4.23
C ARG A 267 12.11 4.92 -4.08
N ILE A 268 13.26 4.38 -4.45
CA ILE A 268 13.58 2.94 -4.30
C ILE A 268 14.91 2.76 -3.59
N LEU A 269 14.92 1.89 -2.60
CA LEU A 269 16.13 1.45 -1.87
C LEU A 269 16.21 -0.06 -1.91
N THR A 270 17.27 -0.61 -2.47
CA THR A 270 17.57 -2.05 -2.36
C THR A 270 18.47 -2.28 -1.14
N LEU A 271 18.05 -3.19 -0.27
CA LEU A 271 18.75 -3.57 0.97
C LEU A 271 18.95 -5.09 1.00
N ARG A 272 20.13 -5.54 1.40
CA ARG A 272 20.40 -6.96 1.62
C ARG A 272 20.03 -7.37 3.05
N TYR A 273 19.36 -8.51 3.17
CA TYR A 273 19.03 -9.11 4.47
C TYR A 273 20.28 -9.37 5.32
N GLU A 274 21.34 -9.84 4.67
CA GLU A 274 22.60 -10.14 5.32
C GLU A 274 23.24 -8.89 5.95
N ASP A 275 23.18 -7.75 5.25
CA ASP A 275 23.67 -6.47 5.80
C ASP A 275 22.80 -6.02 6.97
N LEU A 276 21.46 -6.16 6.87
CA LEU A 276 20.55 -5.83 7.97
C LEU A 276 20.84 -6.64 9.23
N VAL A 277 21.23 -7.92 9.08
CA VAL A 277 21.49 -8.81 10.22
C VAL A 277 22.91 -8.64 10.77
N LEU A 278 23.91 -8.51 9.91
CA LEU A 278 25.32 -8.45 10.31
C LEU A 278 25.78 -7.04 10.71
N LYS A 279 25.13 -6.01 10.14
CA LYS A 279 25.42 -4.59 10.36
C LYS A 279 24.13 -3.82 10.59
N PRO A 280 23.35 -4.16 11.64
CA PRO A 280 22.01 -3.63 11.82
C PRO A 280 21.99 -2.10 11.94
N GLU A 281 22.89 -1.50 12.71
CA GLU A 281 22.94 -0.05 12.92
C GLU A 281 23.17 0.71 11.59
N ASP A 282 24.17 0.30 10.81
CA ASP A 282 24.47 0.92 9.51
C ASP A 282 23.31 0.76 8.52
N SER A 283 22.71 -0.43 8.49
CA SER A 283 21.61 -0.74 7.59
C SER A 283 20.35 0.03 7.94
N ILE A 284 20.03 0.14 9.23
CA ILE A 284 18.88 0.89 9.71
C ILE A 284 19.09 2.39 9.50
N GLN A 285 20.31 2.91 9.76
CA GLN A 285 20.65 4.31 9.46
C GLN A 285 20.43 4.62 7.98
N LYS A 286 20.89 3.76 7.07
CA LYS A 286 20.67 3.91 5.62
C LYS A 286 19.18 3.95 5.26
N VAL A 287 18.37 3.14 5.92
CA VAL A 287 16.90 3.15 5.72
C VAL A 287 16.30 4.44 6.27
N CYS A 288 16.72 4.90 7.45
CA CYS A 288 16.26 6.15 8.03
C CYS A 288 16.61 7.36 7.14
N ASP A 289 17.83 7.43 6.64
CA ASP A 289 18.26 8.48 5.70
C ASP A 289 17.43 8.47 4.43
N PHE A 290 17.18 7.28 3.88
CA PHE A 290 16.31 7.11 2.71
C PHE A 290 14.88 7.57 2.98
N LEU A 291 14.30 7.22 4.13
CA LEU A 291 12.95 7.64 4.51
C LEU A 291 12.88 9.13 4.91
N GLY A 292 14.00 9.73 5.32
CA GLY A 292 14.08 11.10 5.83
C GLY A 292 13.64 11.20 7.30
N ILE A 293 13.91 10.15 8.10
CA ILE A 293 13.60 10.08 9.53
C ILE A 293 14.88 9.93 10.35
N THR A 294 14.81 10.28 11.62
CA THR A 294 15.96 10.16 12.53
C THR A 294 16.08 8.71 13.03
N PHE A 295 17.30 8.18 13.06
CA PHE A 295 17.55 6.87 13.66
C PHE A 295 17.22 6.88 15.17
N GLU A 296 16.52 5.85 15.63
CA GLU A 296 16.19 5.62 17.04
C GLU A 296 16.77 4.31 17.55
N LYS A 297 17.43 4.33 18.72
CA LYS A 297 18.04 3.13 19.31
C LYS A 297 17.05 2.01 19.62
N THR A 298 15.78 2.33 19.78
CA THR A 298 14.68 1.38 19.93
C THR A 298 14.59 0.39 18.77
N MET A 299 15.00 0.81 17.58
CA MET A 299 15.00 -0.01 16.36
C MET A 299 16.01 -1.15 16.42
N LEU A 300 17.05 -1.07 17.26
CA LEU A 300 18.04 -2.16 17.46
C LEU A 300 17.51 -3.28 18.36
N ASN A 301 16.45 -3.03 19.11
CA ASN A 301 15.83 -4.00 20.03
C ASN A 301 14.31 -4.00 19.84
N PRO A 302 13.80 -4.32 18.63
CA PRO A 302 12.38 -4.20 18.30
C PRO A 302 11.50 -5.10 19.18
N GLU A 303 12.03 -6.21 19.70
CA GLU A 303 11.35 -7.14 20.58
C GLU A 303 10.87 -6.51 21.90
N ASN A 304 11.48 -5.41 22.34
CA ASN A 304 11.09 -4.69 23.56
C ASN A 304 9.99 -3.64 23.31
N HIS A 305 9.64 -3.37 22.04
CA HIS A 305 8.77 -2.28 21.65
C HIS A 305 7.57 -2.71 20.82
N ILE A 306 7.48 -3.98 20.46
CA ILE A 306 6.42 -4.52 19.61
C ILE A 306 5.72 -5.67 20.31
N ASP A 307 4.39 -5.61 20.36
CA ASP A 307 3.59 -6.77 20.74
C ASP A 307 3.47 -7.73 19.54
N TYR A 308 4.34 -8.73 19.50
CA TYR A 308 4.33 -9.78 18.49
C TYR A 308 3.02 -10.58 18.42
N GLY A 309 2.22 -10.58 19.49
CA GLY A 309 0.90 -11.20 19.51
C GLY A 309 -0.08 -10.53 18.56
N GLN A 310 0.14 -9.26 18.22
CA GLN A 310 -0.69 -8.51 17.28
C GLN A 310 -0.40 -8.89 15.82
N PHE A 311 0.80 -9.40 15.52
CA PHE A 311 1.24 -9.76 14.15
C PHE A 311 0.97 -11.23 13.76
N SER A 312 0.42 -12.05 14.64
CA SER A 312 0.41 -13.51 14.46
C SER A 312 -0.98 -14.14 14.33
N ARG A 313 -2.00 -13.38 13.95
CA ARG A 313 -3.40 -13.82 14.00
C ARG A 313 -3.98 -14.40 12.71
N HIS A 314 -3.20 -15.03 11.86
CA HIS A 314 -3.75 -15.78 10.73
C HIS A 314 -4.25 -17.16 11.15
N THR A 315 -5.53 -17.42 10.99
CA THR A 315 -6.24 -18.62 11.48
C THR A 315 -5.77 -19.96 10.89
N SER A 316 -5.25 -19.98 9.69
CA SER A 316 -4.61 -21.19 9.09
C SER A 316 -3.16 -21.40 9.55
N ALA A 317 -2.60 -20.41 10.25
CA ALA A 317 -1.23 -20.36 10.74
C ALA A 317 -1.13 -20.55 12.26
N GLU A 318 -2.24 -20.86 12.98
CA GLU A 318 -2.20 -20.97 14.45
C GLU A 318 -1.12 -21.92 14.95
N LEU A 319 -0.93 -23.05 14.31
CA LEU A 319 0.14 -24.00 14.67
C LEU A 319 1.53 -23.52 14.26
N SER A 320 1.67 -22.86 13.11
CA SER A 320 2.94 -22.29 12.66
C SER A 320 3.25 -20.97 13.39
N SER A 321 2.25 -20.18 13.77
CA SER A 321 2.43 -18.95 14.54
C SER A 321 2.81 -19.23 15.98
N LEU A 322 2.23 -20.25 16.64
CA LEU A 322 2.65 -20.66 17.98
C LEU A 322 4.07 -21.21 17.99
N ALA A 323 4.46 -22.00 16.99
CA ALA A 323 5.83 -22.46 16.81
C ALA A 323 6.78 -21.29 16.50
N HIS A 324 6.36 -20.33 15.70
CA HIS A 324 7.11 -19.13 15.36
C HIS A 324 7.24 -18.18 16.57
N GLN A 325 6.17 -17.96 17.34
CA GLN A 325 6.19 -17.18 18.57
C GLN A 325 7.06 -17.83 19.66
N LYS A 326 6.99 -19.16 19.81
CA LYS A 326 7.84 -19.91 20.73
C LYS A 326 9.31 -19.77 20.31
N TRP A 327 9.57 -19.91 19.01
CA TRP A 327 10.89 -19.76 18.43
C TRP A 327 11.41 -18.31 18.58
N GLN A 328 10.57 -17.28 18.44
CA GLN A 328 10.95 -15.88 18.68
C GLN A 328 11.20 -15.58 20.17
N LYS A 329 10.38 -16.12 21.08
CA LYS A 329 10.56 -15.95 22.53
C LYS A 329 11.84 -16.62 23.07
N GLU A 330 12.31 -17.67 22.42
CA GLU A 330 13.54 -18.37 22.79
C GLU A 330 14.80 -17.64 22.31
N LYS A 331 14.66 -16.63 21.48
CA LYS A 331 15.77 -15.89 20.88
C LYS A 331 16.09 -14.59 21.64
N LYS A 332 17.37 -14.35 21.88
CA LYS A 332 17.87 -13.20 22.67
C LYS A 332 17.99 -11.90 21.87
N SER A 333 17.77 -11.90 20.55
CA SER A 333 17.89 -10.74 19.65
C SER A 333 17.06 -10.95 18.40
N ALA A 334 16.55 -9.87 17.80
CA ALA A 334 15.84 -9.92 16.52
C ALA A 334 16.78 -10.25 15.33
N PHE A 335 18.08 -9.90 15.48
CA PHE A 335 19.08 -10.08 14.43
C PHE A 335 19.86 -11.38 14.61
N PHE A 336 19.49 -12.43 13.88
CA PHE A 336 20.12 -13.76 13.97
C PHE A 336 21.07 -14.03 12.83
N SER A 337 22.35 -14.05 13.11
CA SER A 337 23.40 -14.41 12.16
C SER A 337 23.31 -15.85 11.65
N ASP A 338 22.75 -16.79 12.43
CA ASP A 338 22.62 -18.20 12.02
C ASP A 338 21.79 -18.41 10.76
N ASN A 339 20.94 -17.43 10.43
CA ASN A 339 20.14 -17.45 9.20
C ASN A 339 20.85 -16.81 8.00
N VAL A 340 22.03 -16.23 8.19
CA VAL A 340 22.85 -15.64 7.13
C VAL A 340 23.74 -16.75 6.57
N HIS A 341 23.64 -16.98 5.26
CA HIS A 341 24.32 -18.08 4.58
C HIS A 341 24.06 -19.45 5.24
N GLY A 342 22.91 -19.62 5.86
CA GLY A 342 22.50 -20.87 6.52
C GLY A 342 22.47 -22.06 5.58
N TRP A 343 22.36 -21.84 4.28
CA TRP A 343 22.44 -22.85 3.24
C TRP A 343 23.80 -23.60 3.25
N LYS A 344 24.90 -22.93 3.64
CA LYS A 344 26.23 -23.56 3.76
C LYS A 344 26.27 -24.66 4.82
N ASN A 345 25.38 -24.61 5.80
CA ASN A 345 25.25 -25.61 6.87
C ASN A 345 24.25 -26.73 6.53
N ASN A 346 23.47 -26.58 5.45
CA ASN A 346 22.49 -27.58 4.99
C ASN A 346 23.09 -28.47 3.89
N LYS A 347 24.08 -29.27 4.25
CA LYS A 347 24.83 -30.15 3.31
C LYS A 347 23.98 -31.18 2.60
N GLU A 348 22.78 -31.47 3.10
CA GLU A 348 21.82 -32.43 2.51
C GLU A 348 21.00 -31.79 1.36
N VAL A 349 21.09 -30.48 1.17
CA VAL A 349 20.36 -29.75 0.14
C VAL A 349 21.24 -29.57 -1.09
N GLU A 350 20.85 -30.22 -2.18
CA GLU A 350 21.49 -30.04 -3.47
C GLU A 350 20.62 -29.10 -4.34
N PHE A 351 21.24 -28.03 -4.86
CA PHE A 351 20.57 -27.10 -5.78
C PHE A 351 20.58 -27.59 -7.24
N GLY A 352 21.32 -28.66 -7.54
CA GLY A 352 21.50 -29.18 -8.90
C GLY A 352 22.26 -28.21 -9.79
N ASP A 353 22.08 -28.35 -11.09
CA ASP A 353 22.64 -27.41 -12.07
C ASP A 353 21.92 -26.05 -11.93
N ILE A 354 22.67 -25.02 -11.68
CA ILE A 354 22.20 -23.63 -11.52
C ILE A 354 22.02 -23.03 -12.90
N SER A 355 20.83 -22.50 -13.18
CA SER A 355 20.53 -21.87 -14.46
C SER A 355 21.23 -20.52 -14.63
N GLU A 356 21.31 -20.04 -15.88
CA GLU A 356 21.91 -18.73 -16.17
C GLU A 356 21.09 -17.59 -15.53
N SER A 357 19.77 -17.71 -15.40
CA SER A 357 18.92 -16.73 -14.69
C SER A 357 19.29 -16.61 -13.22
N VAL A 358 19.52 -17.73 -12.54
CA VAL A 358 19.99 -17.74 -11.15
C VAL A 358 21.39 -17.13 -11.03
N MET A 359 22.30 -17.48 -11.94
CA MET A 359 23.66 -16.90 -11.95
C MET A 359 23.63 -15.39 -12.21
N GLN A 360 22.75 -14.92 -13.10
CA GLN A 360 22.55 -13.50 -13.33
C GLN A 360 22.06 -12.78 -12.08
N ALA A 361 21.07 -13.33 -11.38
CA ALA A 361 20.56 -12.77 -10.14
C ALA A 361 21.65 -12.75 -9.04
N PHE A 362 22.45 -13.82 -8.93
CA PHE A 362 23.56 -13.87 -7.98
C PHE A 362 24.58 -12.77 -8.27
N ARG A 363 25.01 -12.62 -9.52
CA ARG A 363 25.93 -11.54 -9.94
C ARG A 363 25.38 -10.16 -9.62
N HIS A 364 24.10 -9.94 -9.94
CA HIS A 364 23.47 -8.64 -9.76
C HIS A 364 23.39 -8.23 -8.28
N PHE A 365 23.07 -9.17 -7.38
CA PHE A 365 22.92 -8.89 -5.95
C PHE A 365 24.14 -9.27 -5.11
N GLY A 366 25.23 -9.76 -5.69
CA GLY A 366 26.47 -10.10 -5.02
C GLY A 366 26.41 -11.37 -4.17
N TYR A 367 25.82 -12.44 -4.70
CA TYR A 367 25.69 -13.76 -4.07
C TYR A 367 26.47 -14.87 -4.81
N GLU A 368 27.47 -14.51 -5.58
CA GLU A 368 28.25 -15.47 -6.40
C GLU A 368 29.05 -16.49 -5.56
N ASP A 369 29.38 -16.21 -4.29
CA ASP A 369 30.24 -17.00 -3.40
C ASP A 369 29.51 -18.11 -2.65
#